data_726d0b5578723057f83182029d30ee22
#
_entry.id   726d0b5578723057f83182029d30ee22
#
_cell.length_a   1.000
_cell.length_b   1.000
_cell.length_c   1.000
_cell.angle_alpha   90.00
_cell.angle_beta   90.00
_cell.angle_gamma   90.00
#
_symmetry.space_group_name_H-M   'P 1'
#
loop_
_entity.id
_entity.type
_entity.pdbx_description
1 polymer ?
#
loop_
_entity_poly.entity_id
_entity_poly.type
_entity_poly.pdbx_seq_one_letter_code
_entity_poly.pdbx_strand_id
1 'polypeptide(L)'
;MLTLGRRGGAAVIICPVLAAMALPAAGATAQEQWPVKPIRMIVPFTPGSASDVTGRILAQRLTEIYGQQMVADNRPGAGGLIGSQLARDAAPDGYTVAMIGQPHLSNALLRADKAYDPLKDYVAIGLTAITPNVIVLGKGIEVKTIPDLIALAKAKPGAFNYGSAGIGSSSHLAGAMFVSKAKIDVVHVPFRIGADSRSALVTGAIQYYIYPLPAIVTLLSAGTLKALAVTSKKRASALPELPTSAEAGFPEYVSESWFGLIGPRGLPRRLVVRLNADTLRVLNEPATRQKFAQQGAELGYGSPEQFGKMQADEYAELGALIKEIGMKAQ
;
A
#
# COMPACT_ATOMS: atom_id res chain seq x y z
N MET A 1 58.71 -79.47 -63.97
CA MET A 1 57.65 -78.69 -64.58
C MET A 1 57.02 -77.80 -63.55
N LEU A 2 57.02 -76.56 -63.79
CA LEU A 2 56.71 -75.48 -62.89
C LEU A 2 55.27 -75.45 -62.38
N THR A 3 55.05 -74.98 -61.12
CA THR A 3 53.86 -74.23 -60.74
C THR A 3 54.21 -73.28 -59.63
N LEU A 4 53.99 -72.03 -59.93
CA LEU A 4 54.11 -70.85 -59.00
C LEU A 4 52.96 -70.80 -57.99
N GLY A 5 53.32 -70.65 -56.75
CA GLY A 5 52.39 -70.34 -55.69
C GLY A 5 52.29 -68.78 -55.47
N ARG A 6 51.09 -68.29 -55.58
CA ARG A 6 50.75 -66.82 -55.34
C ARG A 6 50.36 -66.63 -53.86
N ARG A 7 51.17 -65.84 -53.13
CA ARG A 7 50.82 -65.41 -51.78
C ARG A 7 49.91 -64.18 -51.88
N GLY A 8 48.69 -64.30 -51.40
CA GLY A 8 47.75 -63.23 -51.21
C GLY A 8 47.92 -62.47 -49.85
N GLY A 9 48.32 -61.25 -49.89
CA GLY A 9 48.39 -60.40 -48.70
C GLY A 9 47.02 -59.84 -48.43
N ALA A 10 46.48 -60.05 -47.19
CA ALA A 10 45.27 -59.47 -46.69
C ALA A 10 45.61 -58.09 -46.17
N ALA A 11 45.09 -57.04 -46.83
CA ALA A 11 45.13 -55.62 -46.30
C ALA A 11 44.06 -55.44 -45.27
N VAL A 12 44.49 -55.16 -44.03
CA VAL A 12 43.59 -54.77 -42.92
C VAL A 12 43.30 -53.32 -43.09
N ILE A 13 42.06 -52.96 -43.45
CA ILE A 13 41.55 -51.58 -43.46
C ILE A 13 41.15 -51.23 -42.05
N ILE A 14 41.93 -50.37 -41.35
CA ILE A 14 41.60 -49.79 -40.07
C ILE A 14 40.71 -48.57 -40.35
N CYS A 15 39.40 -48.68 -40.05
CA CYS A 15 38.45 -47.60 -40.11
C CYS A 15 38.55 -46.78 -38.80
N PRO A 16 38.85 -45.47 -38.80
CA PRO A 16 38.80 -44.68 -37.59
C PRO A 16 37.34 -44.38 -37.23
N VAL A 17 36.84 -44.95 -36.12
CA VAL A 17 35.56 -44.57 -35.51
C VAL A 17 35.73 -43.18 -34.93
N LEU A 18 35.20 -42.16 -35.61
CA LEU A 18 35.03 -40.81 -35.03
C LEU A 18 33.96 -40.88 -33.93
N ALA A 19 34.38 -40.93 -32.66
CA ALA A 19 33.50 -40.73 -31.51
C ALA A 19 33.07 -39.27 -31.50
N ALA A 20 31.87 -38.96 -32.02
CA ALA A 20 31.22 -37.67 -31.86
C ALA A 20 30.88 -37.51 -30.39
N MET A 21 31.70 -36.75 -29.64
CA MET A 21 31.34 -36.22 -28.32
C MET A 21 30.15 -35.28 -28.49
N ALA A 22 28.94 -35.78 -28.21
CA ALA A 22 27.76 -34.96 -28.00
C ALA A 22 27.98 -34.16 -26.71
N LEU A 23 28.44 -32.90 -26.82
CA LEU A 23 28.37 -31.93 -25.74
C LEU A 23 26.91 -31.78 -25.35
N PRO A 24 26.55 -31.96 -24.05
CA PRO A 24 25.21 -31.60 -23.62
C PRO A 24 25.06 -30.11 -23.88
N ALA A 25 24.14 -29.73 -24.75
CA ALA A 25 23.69 -28.37 -24.89
C ALA A 25 23.17 -27.96 -23.49
N ALA A 26 23.95 -27.19 -22.73
CA ALA A 26 23.51 -26.56 -21.53
C ALA A 26 22.26 -25.77 -21.92
N GLY A 27 21.09 -26.29 -21.54
CA GLY A 27 19.83 -25.65 -21.74
C GLY A 27 19.92 -24.29 -21.04
N ALA A 28 20.20 -23.23 -21.82
CA ALA A 28 19.97 -21.89 -21.38
C ALA A 28 18.49 -21.87 -21.00
N THR A 29 18.19 -21.93 -19.70
CA THR A 29 16.85 -21.66 -19.19
C THR A 29 16.51 -20.27 -19.72
N ALA A 30 15.68 -20.24 -20.77
CA ALA A 30 15.13 -19.01 -21.30
C ALA A 30 14.53 -18.27 -20.10
N GLN A 31 15.17 -17.19 -19.70
CA GLN A 31 14.69 -16.37 -18.59
C GLN A 31 13.33 -15.86 -19.06
N GLU A 32 12.28 -16.49 -18.53
CA GLU A 32 10.90 -16.23 -18.93
C GLU A 32 10.69 -14.72 -18.91
N GLN A 33 10.46 -14.15 -20.10
CA GLN A 33 10.30 -12.70 -20.25
C GLN A 33 9.02 -12.30 -19.49
N TRP A 34 9.20 -11.77 -18.30
CA TRP A 34 8.11 -11.19 -17.51
C TRP A 34 8.41 -9.70 -17.31
N PRO A 35 7.41 -8.81 -17.44
CA PRO A 35 6.04 -9.05 -17.91
C PRO A 35 5.94 -9.03 -19.45
N VAL A 36 5.04 -9.84 -20.03
CA VAL A 36 4.70 -9.83 -21.46
C VAL A 36 3.27 -9.34 -21.73
N LYS A 37 2.53 -9.00 -20.68
CA LYS A 37 1.17 -8.47 -20.71
C LYS A 37 0.99 -7.45 -19.58
N PRO A 38 -0.07 -6.62 -19.58
CA PRO A 38 -0.32 -5.66 -18.53
C PRO A 38 -0.41 -6.28 -17.13
N ILE A 39 0.11 -5.54 -16.14
CA ILE A 39 0.04 -5.89 -14.71
C ILE A 39 -1.11 -5.11 -14.10
N ARG A 40 -1.98 -5.80 -13.38
CA ARG A 40 -3.08 -5.22 -12.62
C ARG A 40 -2.62 -4.89 -11.21
N MET A 41 -2.72 -3.63 -10.82
CA MET A 41 -2.51 -3.20 -9.43
C MET A 41 -3.88 -2.88 -8.80
N ILE A 42 -4.36 -3.78 -7.95
CA ILE A 42 -5.59 -3.57 -7.20
C ILE A 42 -5.36 -2.46 -6.17
N VAL A 43 -6.25 -1.46 -6.19
CA VAL A 43 -6.31 -0.38 -5.20
C VAL A 43 -7.62 -0.51 -4.44
N PRO A 44 -7.61 -0.85 -3.13
CA PRO A 44 -8.82 -1.20 -2.38
C PRO A 44 -9.70 -0.01 -1.98
N PHE A 45 -9.42 1.17 -2.53
CA PHE A 45 -10.17 2.40 -2.26
C PHE A 45 -10.54 3.13 -3.56
N THR A 46 -11.39 4.15 -3.42
CA THR A 46 -11.86 4.96 -4.57
C THR A 46 -10.73 5.74 -5.23
N PRO A 47 -10.87 6.12 -6.51
CA PRO A 47 -9.97 7.07 -7.15
C PRO A 47 -9.80 8.34 -6.32
N GLY A 48 -8.57 8.87 -6.26
CA GLY A 48 -8.19 10.01 -5.43
C GLY A 48 -8.00 9.71 -3.94
N SER A 49 -8.07 8.44 -3.53
CA SER A 49 -7.57 8.03 -2.20
C SER A 49 -6.06 8.09 -2.14
N ALA A 50 -5.47 8.14 -0.93
CA ALA A 50 -4.02 8.21 -0.79
C ALA A 50 -3.29 7.01 -1.41
N SER A 51 -3.84 5.79 -1.28
CA SER A 51 -3.32 4.60 -1.96
C SER A 51 -3.42 4.68 -3.49
N ASP A 52 -4.48 5.30 -4.02
CA ASP A 52 -4.63 5.51 -5.46
C ASP A 52 -3.61 6.55 -5.96
N VAL A 53 -3.49 7.67 -5.28
CA VAL A 53 -2.54 8.75 -5.66
C VAL A 53 -1.10 8.22 -5.65
N THR A 54 -0.65 7.61 -4.57
CA THR A 54 0.71 7.08 -4.45
C THR A 54 0.94 5.90 -5.40
N GLY A 55 -0.06 5.03 -5.54
CA GLY A 55 -0.02 3.88 -6.44
C GLY A 55 0.10 4.28 -7.91
N ARG A 56 -0.63 5.30 -8.37
CA ARG A 56 -0.54 5.77 -9.77
C ARG A 56 0.80 6.41 -10.10
N ILE A 57 1.41 7.13 -9.16
CA ILE A 57 2.78 7.67 -9.36
C ILE A 57 3.75 6.51 -9.62
N LEU A 58 3.68 5.45 -8.82
CA LEU A 58 4.51 4.27 -8.97
C LEU A 58 4.18 3.51 -10.27
N ALA A 59 2.90 3.26 -10.54
CA ALA A 59 2.44 2.49 -11.69
C ALA A 59 2.83 3.14 -13.01
N GLN A 60 2.74 4.46 -13.11
CA GLN A 60 3.17 5.21 -14.30
C GLN A 60 4.62 4.91 -14.63
N ARG A 61 5.51 4.99 -13.65
CA ARG A 61 6.94 4.81 -13.87
C ARG A 61 7.32 3.35 -14.10
N LEU A 62 6.67 2.41 -13.39
CA LEU A 62 6.87 0.98 -13.65
C LEU A 62 6.37 0.57 -15.05
N THR A 63 5.32 1.19 -15.58
CA THR A 63 4.87 1.01 -16.97
C THR A 63 5.99 1.31 -17.97
N GLU A 64 6.71 2.41 -17.77
CA GLU A 64 7.84 2.79 -18.64
C GLU A 64 9.00 1.80 -18.53
N ILE A 65 9.31 1.31 -17.32
CA ILE A 65 10.39 0.34 -17.09
C ILE A 65 10.08 -1.02 -17.72
N TYR A 66 8.82 -1.46 -17.59
CA TYR A 66 8.42 -2.79 -18.05
C TYR A 66 8.07 -2.86 -19.54
N GLY A 67 7.79 -1.72 -20.17
CA GLY A 67 7.22 -1.70 -21.51
C GLY A 67 5.82 -2.33 -21.58
N GLN A 68 5.22 -2.61 -20.42
CA GLN A 68 3.88 -3.15 -20.24
C GLN A 68 3.12 -2.31 -19.23
N GLN A 69 1.85 -2.04 -19.47
CA GLN A 69 1.07 -1.20 -18.57
C GLN A 69 0.91 -1.82 -17.18
N MET A 70 1.14 -1.03 -16.13
CA MET A 70 0.68 -1.31 -14.77
C MET A 70 -0.60 -0.51 -14.52
N VAL A 71 -1.74 -1.20 -14.53
CA VAL A 71 -3.08 -0.58 -14.47
C VAL A 71 -3.56 -0.52 -13.02
N ALA A 72 -3.75 0.68 -12.49
CA ALA A 72 -4.40 0.86 -11.19
C ALA A 72 -5.90 0.59 -11.31
N ASP A 73 -6.37 -0.50 -10.71
CA ASP A 73 -7.74 -0.97 -10.72
C ASP A 73 -8.38 -0.74 -9.34
N ASN A 74 -9.20 0.29 -9.23
CA ASN A 74 -9.86 0.64 -7.98
C ASN A 74 -11.00 -0.35 -7.66
N ARG A 75 -10.89 -1.04 -6.51
CA ARG A 75 -11.88 -2.00 -5.99
C ARG A 75 -12.30 -1.62 -4.57
N PRO A 76 -13.07 -0.55 -4.41
CA PRO A 76 -13.48 -0.06 -3.10
C PRO A 76 -14.56 -0.94 -2.48
N GLY A 77 -14.70 -0.84 -1.15
CA GLY A 77 -15.80 -1.44 -0.40
C GLY A 77 -15.34 -2.05 0.92
N ALA A 78 -16.24 -2.00 1.90
CA ALA A 78 -16.04 -2.53 3.26
C ALA A 78 -14.67 -2.13 3.89
N GLY A 79 -14.31 -0.83 3.79
CA GLY A 79 -13.05 -0.32 4.34
C GLY A 79 -11.79 -0.87 3.66
N GLY A 80 -11.87 -1.40 2.44
CA GLY A 80 -10.76 -2.00 1.70
C GLY A 80 -10.77 -3.53 1.68
N LEU A 81 -11.71 -4.18 2.36
CA LEU A 81 -11.81 -5.64 2.42
C LEU A 81 -11.95 -6.28 1.04
N ILE A 82 -12.84 -5.73 0.18
CA ILE A 82 -13.13 -6.30 -1.15
C ILE A 82 -11.86 -6.36 -2.00
N GLY A 83 -11.08 -5.28 -2.03
CA GLY A 83 -9.83 -5.26 -2.78
C GLY A 83 -8.78 -6.23 -2.24
N SER A 84 -8.69 -6.38 -0.91
CA SER A 84 -7.80 -7.36 -0.28
C SER A 84 -8.18 -8.80 -0.65
N GLN A 85 -9.47 -9.17 -0.62
CA GLN A 85 -9.92 -10.49 -1.03
C GLN A 85 -9.63 -10.78 -2.50
N LEU A 86 -9.88 -9.83 -3.40
CA LEU A 86 -9.55 -9.97 -4.82
C LEU A 86 -8.04 -10.18 -5.06
N ALA A 87 -7.19 -9.55 -4.25
CA ALA A 87 -5.75 -9.75 -4.32
C ALA A 87 -5.33 -11.15 -3.82
N ARG A 88 -5.99 -11.67 -2.76
CA ARG A 88 -5.78 -13.03 -2.25
C ARG A 88 -6.08 -14.09 -3.30
N ASP A 89 -7.23 -13.91 -3.98
CA ASP A 89 -7.79 -14.91 -4.91
C ASP A 89 -7.16 -14.81 -6.32
N ALA A 90 -6.22 -13.89 -6.54
CA ALA A 90 -5.51 -13.73 -7.80
C ALA A 90 -4.49 -14.87 -8.03
N ALA A 91 -4.21 -15.17 -9.31
CA ALA A 91 -3.15 -16.09 -9.67
C ALA A 91 -1.77 -15.57 -9.21
N PRO A 92 -0.90 -16.45 -8.66
CA PRO A 92 0.42 -16.04 -8.17
C PRO A 92 1.47 -15.97 -9.30
N ASP A 93 1.11 -15.36 -10.43
CA ASP A 93 1.92 -15.25 -11.65
C ASP A 93 2.61 -13.90 -11.83
N GLY A 94 2.39 -12.96 -10.87
CA GLY A 94 2.96 -11.62 -10.89
C GLY A 94 2.18 -10.60 -11.72
N TYR A 95 1.09 -10.99 -12.38
CA TYR A 95 0.26 -10.07 -13.15
C TYR A 95 -0.87 -9.41 -12.35
N THR A 96 -1.01 -9.79 -11.08
CA THR A 96 -1.87 -9.07 -10.14
C THR A 96 -1.10 -8.84 -8.84
N VAL A 97 -1.01 -7.56 -8.46
CA VAL A 97 -0.49 -7.08 -7.17
C VAL A 97 -1.54 -6.17 -6.53
N ALA A 98 -1.38 -5.84 -5.25
CA ALA A 98 -2.27 -4.87 -4.60
C ALA A 98 -1.48 -3.79 -3.88
N MET A 99 -1.97 -2.55 -3.97
CA MET A 99 -1.52 -1.41 -3.20
C MET A 99 -2.35 -1.34 -1.91
N ILE A 100 -1.80 -1.88 -0.83
CA ILE A 100 -2.46 -1.93 0.47
C ILE A 100 -1.97 -0.83 1.42
N GLY A 101 -2.60 -0.75 2.57
CA GLY A 101 -2.19 0.05 3.72
C GLY A 101 -2.69 -0.59 5.01
N GLN A 102 -2.63 0.13 6.13
CA GLN A 102 -3.08 -0.30 7.44
C GLN A 102 -4.46 -0.98 7.45
N PRO A 103 -5.47 -0.57 6.62
CA PRO A 103 -6.76 -1.26 6.54
C PRO A 103 -6.70 -2.74 6.19
N HIS A 104 -5.65 -3.17 5.50
CA HIS A 104 -5.43 -4.58 5.21
C HIS A 104 -5.24 -5.41 6.49
N LEU A 105 -4.59 -4.84 7.49
CA LEU A 105 -4.37 -5.48 8.80
C LEU A 105 -5.60 -5.34 9.71
N SER A 106 -6.16 -4.14 9.80
CA SER A 106 -7.28 -3.87 10.72
C SER A 106 -8.57 -4.56 10.33
N ASN A 107 -8.87 -4.74 9.04
CA ASN A 107 -10.04 -5.49 8.60
C ASN A 107 -10.00 -6.95 9.07
N ALA A 108 -8.82 -7.59 9.07
CA ALA A 108 -8.67 -8.95 9.57
C ALA A 108 -8.90 -9.06 11.10
N LEU A 109 -8.66 -7.97 11.83
CA LEU A 109 -8.90 -7.90 13.29
C LEU A 109 -10.34 -7.54 13.64
N LEU A 110 -11.00 -6.71 12.82
CA LEU A 110 -12.33 -6.17 13.08
C LEU A 110 -13.46 -7.02 12.50
N ARG A 111 -13.15 -8.15 11.87
CA ARG A 111 -14.17 -9.03 11.29
C ARG A 111 -14.22 -10.38 11.98
N ALA A 112 -15.43 -10.77 12.37
CA ALA A 112 -15.68 -12.06 13.01
C ALA A 112 -15.51 -13.24 12.03
N ASP A 113 -15.76 -13.03 10.74
CA ASP A 113 -15.71 -14.05 9.68
C ASP A 113 -14.28 -14.39 9.21
N LYS A 114 -13.24 -13.68 9.73
CA LYS A 114 -11.82 -13.89 9.36
C LYS A 114 -11.64 -14.06 7.86
N ALA A 115 -12.18 -13.14 7.10
CA ALA A 115 -12.25 -13.19 5.63
C ALA A 115 -10.90 -13.50 4.92
N TYR A 116 -9.77 -13.23 5.57
CA TYR A 116 -8.41 -13.60 5.18
C TYR A 116 -7.43 -13.47 6.37
N ASP A 117 -6.29 -14.12 6.26
CA ASP A 117 -5.13 -13.92 7.14
C ASP A 117 -4.15 -12.96 6.45
N PRO A 118 -3.96 -11.71 6.97
CA PRO A 118 -3.17 -10.70 6.27
C PRO A 118 -1.68 -11.05 6.19
N LEU A 119 -1.21 -11.97 7.03
CA LEU A 119 0.20 -12.35 7.09
C LEU A 119 0.51 -13.66 6.35
N LYS A 120 -0.50 -14.54 6.15
CA LYS A 120 -0.30 -15.86 5.56
C LYS A 120 -0.83 -15.99 4.14
N ASP A 121 -1.87 -15.26 3.79
CA ASP A 121 -2.53 -15.37 2.49
C ASP A 121 -1.87 -14.51 1.41
N TYR A 122 -0.85 -13.73 1.78
CA TYR A 122 -0.16 -12.79 0.90
C TYR A 122 1.36 -12.88 1.05
N VAL A 123 2.04 -12.30 0.06
CA VAL A 123 3.50 -12.11 0.10
C VAL A 123 3.76 -10.61 0.07
N ALA A 124 4.52 -10.10 1.04
CA ALA A 124 5.01 -8.74 1.06
C ALA A 124 5.97 -8.50 -0.13
N ILE A 125 5.77 -7.42 -0.87
CA ILE A 125 6.67 -7.01 -1.96
C ILE A 125 7.51 -5.83 -1.50
N GLY A 126 6.90 -4.76 -0.98
CA GLY A 126 7.67 -3.63 -0.48
C GLY A 126 6.82 -2.47 0.00
N LEU A 127 7.32 -1.76 0.99
CA LEU A 127 6.77 -0.48 1.44
C LEU A 127 7.00 0.57 0.36
N THR A 128 5.96 1.35 0.01
CA THR A 128 6.04 2.36 -1.07
C THR A 128 5.96 3.78 -0.54
N ALA A 129 5.21 4.01 0.52
CA ALA A 129 5.02 5.33 1.11
C ALA A 129 4.67 5.27 2.59
N ILE A 130 5.08 6.29 3.33
CA ILE A 130 4.56 6.66 4.66
C ILE A 130 3.99 8.07 4.53
N THR A 131 2.82 8.32 5.09
CA THR A 131 2.17 9.62 4.99
C THR A 131 1.61 10.06 6.34
N PRO A 132 1.74 11.33 6.70
CA PRO A 132 1.01 11.86 7.83
C PRO A 132 -0.50 11.79 7.55
N ASN A 133 -1.29 11.69 8.60
CA ASN A 133 -2.69 12.05 8.51
C ASN A 133 -2.85 13.55 8.84
N VAL A 134 -3.99 14.10 8.49
CA VAL A 134 -4.32 15.52 8.71
C VAL A 134 -5.70 15.61 9.35
N ILE A 135 -5.81 16.39 10.42
CA ILE A 135 -7.09 16.73 11.03
C ILE A 135 -7.71 17.85 10.21
N VAL A 136 -8.76 17.52 9.45
CA VAL A 136 -9.48 18.47 8.58
C VAL A 136 -10.79 18.82 9.24
N LEU A 137 -11.12 20.13 9.25
CA LEU A 137 -12.32 20.67 9.87
C LEU A 137 -13.48 20.77 8.88
N GLY A 138 -14.67 20.46 9.35
CA GLY A 138 -15.91 20.71 8.64
C GLY A 138 -16.28 22.20 8.65
N LYS A 139 -17.09 22.60 7.67
CA LYS A 139 -17.60 23.98 7.59
C LYS A 139 -18.31 24.39 8.88
N GLY A 140 -18.04 25.59 9.35
CA GLY A 140 -18.62 26.14 10.57
C GLY A 140 -17.88 25.77 11.86
N ILE A 141 -16.81 24.97 11.78
CA ILE A 141 -15.93 24.69 12.92
C ILE A 141 -14.82 25.75 12.93
N GLU A 142 -14.91 26.69 13.83
CA GLU A 142 -13.98 27.82 13.96
C GLU A 142 -13.10 27.64 15.21
N VAL A 143 -12.10 26.76 15.09
CA VAL A 143 -11.10 26.49 16.13
C VAL A 143 -9.69 26.69 15.56
N LYS A 144 -8.71 26.98 16.43
CA LYS A 144 -7.32 27.23 16.03
C LYS A 144 -6.36 26.16 16.53
N THR A 145 -6.72 25.44 17.59
CA THR A 145 -5.88 24.42 18.23
C THR A 145 -6.65 23.12 18.42
N ILE A 146 -5.93 22.02 18.62
CA ILE A 146 -6.58 20.74 18.95
C ILE A 146 -7.28 20.76 20.29
N PRO A 147 -6.72 21.39 21.36
CA PRO A 147 -7.48 21.61 22.61
C PRO A 147 -8.79 22.35 22.41
N ASP A 148 -8.88 23.37 21.52
CA ASP A 148 -10.14 24.05 21.22
C ASP A 148 -11.18 23.10 20.61
N LEU A 149 -10.75 22.26 19.66
CA LEU A 149 -11.62 21.23 19.05
C LEU A 149 -12.14 20.26 20.12
N ILE A 150 -11.24 19.79 21.00
CA ILE A 150 -11.56 18.89 22.10
C ILE A 150 -12.57 19.55 23.09
N ALA A 151 -12.32 20.80 23.46
CA ALA A 151 -13.22 21.55 24.35
C ALA A 151 -14.61 21.73 23.73
N LEU A 152 -14.67 22.04 22.42
CA LEU A 152 -15.93 22.20 21.70
C LEU A 152 -16.72 20.86 21.63
N ALA A 153 -16.02 19.74 21.40
CA ALA A 153 -16.64 18.41 21.40
C ALA A 153 -17.13 18.01 22.81
N LYS A 154 -16.36 18.31 23.87
CA LYS A 154 -16.75 18.04 25.28
C LYS A 154 -17.95 18.87 25.72
N ALA A 155 -18.11 20.08 25.19
CA ALA A 155 -19.27 20.93 25.51
C ALA A 155 -20.59 20.41 24.92
N LYS A 156 -20.53 19.51 23.93
CA LYS A 156 -21.70 18.94 23.24
C LYS A 156 -21.53 17.44 23.02
N PRO A 157 -21.54 16.60 24.08
CA PRO A 157 -21.37 15.17 23.97
C PRO A 157 -22.37 14.53 22.99
N GLY A 158 -21.91 13.64 22.13
CA GLY A 158 -22.72 12.94 21.13
C GLY A 158 -23.23 13.79 19.96
N ALA A 159 -22.99 15.12 19.95
CA ALA A 159 -23.44 16.02 18.87
C ALA A 159 -22.41 16.19 17.75
N PHE A 160 -21.17 15.82 17.99
CA PHE A 160 -20.11 15.90 16.99
C PHE A 160 -20.01 14.60 16.22
N ASN A 161 -19.74 14.72 14.91
CA ASN A 161 -19.51 13.60 14.02
C ASN A 161 -18.11 13.66 13.41
N TYR A 162 -17.45 12.50 13.34
CA TYR A 162 -16.27 12.39 12.47
C TYR A 162 -16.50 11.37 11.36
N GLY A 163 -15.92 11.67 10.19
CA GLY A 163 -16.06 10.83 9.02
C GLY A 163 -14.94 9.80 8.87
N SER A 164 -15.22 8.71 8.12
CA SER A 164 -14.20 7.78 7.67
C SER A 164 -14.51 7.21 6.28
N ALA A 165 -13.51 6.57 5.65
CA ALA A 165 -13.68 5.82 4.40
C ALA A 165 -14.27 4.40 4.62
N GLY A 166 -15.03 4.24 5.71
CA GLY A 166 -15.65 2.97 6.11
C GLY A 166 -14.97 2.35 7.31
N ILE A 167 -15.66 1.39 7.92
CA ILE A 167 -15.19 0.65 9.09
C ILE A 167 -13.91 -0.11 8.73
N GLY A 168 -12.90 -0.06 9.62
CA GLY A 168 -11.59 -0.65 9.38
C GLY A 168 -10.65 0.16 8.47
N SER A 169 -11.10 1.29 7.90
CA SER A 169 -10.21 2.20 7.15
C SER A 169 -9.22 2.91 8.07
N SER A 170 -8.08 3.39 7.51
CA SER A 170 -7.09 4.15 8.26
C SER A 170 -7.69 5.40 8.93
N SER A 171 -8.61 6.09 8.25
CA SER A 171 -9.32 7.23 8.82
C SER A 171 -10.27 6.86 9.96
N HIS A 172 -10.87 5.66 9.93
CA HIS A 172 -11.65 5.17 11.07
C HIS A 172 -10.76 4.92 12.29
N LEU A 173 -9.64 4.20 12.11
CA LEU A 173 -8.69 3.94 13.19
C LEU A 173 -8.10 5.24 13.75
N ALA A 174 -7.66 6.15 12.88
CA ALA A 174 -7.12 7.45 13.30
C ALA A 174 -8.15 8.25 14.08
N GLY A 175 -9.41 8.30 13.60
CA GLY A 175 -10.51 8.97 14.32
C GLY A 175 -10.82 8.35 15.67
N ALA A 176 -10.94 7.02 15.74
CA ALA A 176 -11.21 6.31 16.99
C ALA A 176 -10.08 6.47 18.01
N MET A 177 -8.81 6.43 17.56
CA MET A 177 -7.66 6.71 18.41
C MET A 177 -7.67 8.16 18.93
N PHE A 178 -8.04 9.14 18.09
CA PHE A 178 -8.19 10.53 18.49
C PHE A 178 -9.27 10.69 19.56
N VAL A 179 -10.45 10.09 19.34
CA VAL A 179 -11.58 10.10 20.27
C VAL A 179 -11.17 9.52 21.64
N SER A 180 -10.50 8.37 21.64
CA SER A 180 -10.03 7.71 22.86
C SER A 180 -9.03 8.58 23.63
N LYS A 181 -7.98 9.08 22.95
CA LYS A 181 -6.95 9.91 23.59
C LYS A 181 -7.49 11.26 24.09
N ALA A 182 -8.37 11.89 23.32
CA ALA A 182 -9.03 13.15 23.70
C ALA A 182 -10.12 12.98 24.76
N LYS A 183 -10.58 11.76 25.03
CA LYS A 183 -11.68 11.44 25.93
C LYS A 183 -12.92 12.26 25.61
N ILE A 184 -13.35 12.24 24.33
CA ILE A 184 -14.52 12.95 23.82
C ILE A 184 -15.58 11.92 23.38
N ASP A 185 -16.85 12.34 23.46
CA ASP A 185 -17.99 11.58 22.98
C ASP A 185 -18.46 12.14 21.64
N VAL A 186 -18.16 11.41 20.55
CA VAL A 186 -18.47 11.82 19.18
C VAL A 186 -18.93 10.61 18.35
N VAL A 187 -19.76 10.84 17.35
CA VAL A 187 -20.35 9.80 16.52
C VAL A 187 -19.48 9.54 15.29
N HIS A 188 -19.20 8.28 15.02
CA HIS A 188 -18.53 7.87 13.79
C HIS A 188 -19.52 7.76 12.62
N VAL A 189 -19.20 8.40 11.48
CA VAL A 189 -19.97 8.34 10.24
C VAL A 189 -19.13 7.69 9.14
N PRO A 190 -19.37 6.41 8.82
CA PRO A 190 -18.65 5.73 7.74
C PRO A 190 -19.20 6.10 6.37
N PHE A 191 -18.34 6.52 5.43
CA PHE A 191 -18.69 6.78 4.04
C PHE A 191 -18.20 5.64 3.13
N ARG A 192 -18.99 5.29 2.12
CA ARG A 192 -18.61 4.29 1.12
C ARG A 192 -17.73 4.87 0.03
N ILE A 193 -17.90 6.15 -0.27
CA ILE A 193 -17.25 6.89 -1.35
C ILE A 193 -16.50 8.09 -0.76
N GLY A 194 -15.21 8.25 -1.09
CA GLY A 194 -14.41 9.35 -0.57
C GLY A 194 -14.88 10.74 -1.00
N ALA A 195 -15.61 10.86 -2.12
CA ALA A 195 -16.23 12.12 -2.53
C ALA A 195 -17.33 12.57 -1.55
N ASP A 196 -18.14 11.64 -1.07
CA ASP A 196 -19.23 11.94 -0.14
C ASP A 196 -18.71 12.47 1.19
N SER A 197 -17.61 11.90 1.71
CA SER A 197 -16.98 12.38 2.94
C SER A 197 -16.39 13.79 2.80
N ARG A 198 -15.82 14.11 1.62
CA ARG A 198 -15.35 15.49 1.34
C ARG A 198 -16.53 16.46 1.22
N SER A 199 -17.60 16.06 0.56
CA SER A 199 -18.83 16.84 0.50
C SER A 199 -19.43 17.11 1.89
N ALA A 200 -19.43 16.08 2.75
CA ALA A 200 -19.90 16.19 4.13
C ALA A 200 -19.07 17.20 4.97
N LEU A 201 -17.75 17.31 4.76
CA LEU A 201 -16.93 18.36 5.36
C LEU A 201 -17.30 19.75 4.83
N VAL A 202 -17.40 19.90 3.50
CA VAL A 202 -17.70 21.18 2.84
C VAL A 202 -19.10 21.70 3.23
N THR A 203 -20.04 20.83 3.47
CA THR A 203 -21.41 21.17 3.90
C THR A 203 -21.54 21.34 5.43
N GLY A 204 -20.56 20.84 6.22
CA GLY A 204 -20.63 20.84 7.68
C GLY A 204 -21.44 19.68 8.28
N ALA A 205 -21.83 18.70 7.47
CA ALA A 205 -22.55 17.51 7.94
C ALA A 205 -21.68 16.63 8.89
N ILE A 206 -20.37 16.71 8.79
CA ILE A 206 -19.43 16.19 9.78
C ILE A 206 -18.51 17.31 10.25
N GLN A 207 -18.10 17.26 11.52
CA GLN A 207 -17.32 18.32 12.16
C GLN A 207 -15.83 18.19 11.92
N TYR A 208 -15.33 16.96 11.75
CA TYR A 208 -13.93 16.73 11.38
C TYR A 208 -13.75 15.38 10.69
N TYR A 209 -12.59 15.25 10.08
CA TYR A 209 -12.14 14.00 9.45
C TYR A 209 -10.61 13.94 9.57
N ILE A 210 -10.06 12.74 9.77
CA ILE A 210 -8.61 12.53 9.79
C ILE A 210 -8.22 11.76 8.54
N TYR A 211 -7.69 12.50 7.56
CA TYR A 211 -7.31 11.97 6.24
C TYR A 211 -5.82 11.65 6.15
N PRO A 212 -5.42 10.58 5.45
CA PRO A 212 -4.07 10.50 4.89
C PRO A 212 -3.83 11.67 3.92
N LEU A 213 -2.74 12.42 4.11
CA LEU A 213 -2.49 13.69 3.43
C LEU A 213 -2.60 13.64 1.90
N PRO A 214 -2.09 12.61 1.17
CA PRO A 214 -2.22 12.57 -0.29
C PRO A 214 -3.66 12.61 -0.82
N ALA A 215 -4.65 12.20 -0.01
CA ALA A 215 -6.05 12.22 -0.42
C ALA A 215 -6.68 13.63 -0.39
N ILE A 216 -6.05 14.60 0.28
CA ILE A 216 -6.66 15.89 0.61
C ILE A 216 -5.77 17.11 0.34
N VAL A 217 -4.46 16.90 0.09
CA VAL A 217 -3.47 17.99 -0.04
C VAL A 217 -3.88 19.04 -1.05
N THR A 218 -4.41 18.66 -2.20
CA THR A 218 -4.87 19.61 -3.24
C THR A 218 -5.99 20.53 -2.75
N LEU A 219 -6.96 20.00 -2.00
CA LEU A 219 -8.07 20.79 -1.46
C LEU A 219 -7.63 21.72 -0.34
N LEU A 220 -6.64 21.31 0.47
CA LEU A 220 -6.04 22.15 1.50
C LEU A 220 -5.21 23.27 0.88
N SER A 221 -4.36 22.98 -0.10
CA SER A 221 -3.57 23.97 -0.82
C SER A 221 -4.44 24.99 -1.58
N ALA A 222 -5.62 24.57 -2.07
CA ALA A 222 -6.59 25.46 -2.72
C ALA A 222 -7.44 26.25 -1.72
N GLY A 223 -7.27 26.06 -0.39
CA GLY A 223 -8.07 26.73 0.64
C GLY A 223 -9.54 26.30 0.69
N THR A 224 -9.93 25.23 -0.01
CA THR A 224 -11.30 24.72 -0.04
C THR A 224 -11.72 24.11 1.29
N LEU A 225 -10.76 23.54 2.02
CA LEU A 225 -10.93 22.96 3.35
C LEU A 225 -9.89 23.53 4.30
N LYS A 226 -10.23 23.58 5.57
CA LYS A 226 -9.31 24.00 6.65
C LYS A 226 -8.73 22.77 7.34
N ALA A 227 -7.42 22.78 7.56
CA ALA A 227 -6.74 21.77 8.38
C ALA A 227 -6.28 22.38 9.71
N LEU A 228 -6.30 21.57 10.75
CA LEU A 228 -5.87 21.98 12.09
C LEU A 228 -4.41 21.59 12.36
N ALA A 229 -4.03 20.37 12.00
CA ALA A 229 -2.68 19.85 12.20
C ALA A 229 -2.41 18.61 11.33
N VAL A 230 -1.14 18.35 11.01
CA VAL A 230 -0.67 17.02 10.62
C VAL A 230 -0.43 16.18 11.88
N THR A 231 -0.59 14.86 11.76
CA THR A 231 -0.50 13.98 12.93
C THR A 231 0.81 13.18 12.99
N SER A 232 1.78 13.55 12.18
CA SER A 232 3.16 13.04 12.20
C SER A 232 4.00 13.77 13.24
N LYS A 233 5.17 13.19 13.55
CA LYS A 233 6.16 13.81 14.46
C LYS A 233 6.83 15.05 13.87
N LYS A 234 6.79 15.21 12.55
CA LYS A 234 7.37 16.35 11.81
C LYS A 234 6.31 16.96 10.91
N ARG A 235 6.44 18.23 10.58
CA ARG A 235 5.58 18.89 9.59
C ARG A 235 5.74 18.24 8.22
N ALA A 236 4.65 18.19 7.45
CA ALA A 236 4.67 17.69 6.08
C ALA A 236 5.32 18.69 5.13
N SER A 237 6.22 18.25 4.25
CA SER A 237 6.88 19.13 3.26
C SER A 237 5.91 19.79 2.29
N ALA A 238 4.77 19.14 2.01
CA ALA A 238 3.73 19.71 1.14
C ALA A 238 2.90 20.83 1.81
N LEU A 239 2.90 20.91 3.14
CA LEU A 239 2.17 21.90 3.93
C LEU A 239 3.04 22.40 5.11
N PRO A 240 4.15 23.11 4.86
CA PRO A 240 5.13 23.45 5.88
C PRO A 240 4.59 24.40 6.96
N GLU A 241 3.55 25.16 6.63
CA GLU A 241 2.88 26.07 7.58
C GLU A 241 1.92 25.35 8.53
N LEU A 242 1.48 24.12 8.18
CA LEU A 242 0.56 23.37 9.02
C LEU A 242 1.32 22.75 10.20
N PRO A 243 0.94 23.03 11.46
CA PRO A 243 1.62 22.50 12.62
C PRO A 243 1.41 20.97 12.75
N THR A 244 2.29 20.33 13.49
CA THR A 244 2.07 18.96 13.98
C THR A 244 1.03 18.94 15.09
N SER A 245 0.47 17.78 15.42
CA SER A 245 -0.43 17.65 16.57
C SER A 245 0.23 18.06 17.88
N ALA A 246 1.53 17.82 18.04
CA ALA A 246 2.30 18.28 19.20
C ALA A 246 2.39 19.81 19.27
N GLU A 247 2.73 20.47 18.16
CA GLU A 247 2.77 21.94 18.06
C GLU A 247 1.38 22.58 18.21
N ALA A 248 0.32 21.87 17.79
CA ALA A 248 -1.07 22.27 17.94
C ALA A 248 -1.68 21.94 19.32
N GLY A 249 -0.84 21.53 20.30
CA GLY A 249 -1.23 21.34 21.69
C GLY A 249 -1.74 19.95 22.07
N PHE A 250 -1.45 18.91 21.26
CA PHE A 250 -1.85 17.51 21.54
C PHE A 250 -0.73 16.51 21.21
N PRO A 251 0.40 16.53 21.97
CA PRO A 251 1.60 15.76 21.66
C PRO A 251 1.42 14.23 21.77
N GLU A 252 0.46 13.75 22.53
CA GLU A 252 0.15 12.33 22.71
C GLU A 252 -0.53 11.71 21.48
N TYR A 253 -0.96 12.49 20.50
CA TYR A 253 -1.61 12.00 19.29
C TYR A 253 -0.66 12.03 18.09
N VAL A 254 -0.11 10.87 17.77
CA VAL A 254 0.66 10.63 16.55
C VAL A 254 -0.02 9.51 15.77
N SER A 255 -0.31 9.76 14.50
CA SER A 255 -0.96 8.81 13.61
C SER A 255 -0.47 9.01 12.18
N GLU A 256 0.10 7.98 11.61
CA GLU A 256 0.58 7.97 10.22
C GLU A 256 -0.07 6.82 9.47
N SER A 257 -0.19 6.97 8.17
CA SER A 257 -0.62 5.91 7.27
C SER A 257 0.55 5.47 6.42
N TRP A 258 0.56 4.22 6.03
CA TRP A 258 1.54 3.68 5.09
C TRP A 258 0.84 2.96 3.93
N PHE A 259 1.58 2.83 2.83
CA PHE A 259 1.15 2.08 1.65
C PHE A 259 2.28 1.18 1.17
N GLY A 260 1.92 0.02 0.64
CA GLY A 260 2.89 -0.94 0.13
C GLY A 260 2.27 -1.93 -0.82
N LEU A 261 3.13 -2.59 -1.59
CA LEU A 261 2.75 -3.62 -2.54
C LEU A 261 2.79 -5.00 -1.88
N ILE A 262 1.73 -5.78 -2.14
CA ILE A 262 1.67 -7.21 -1.84
C ILE A 262 1.25 -7.99 -3.08
N GLY A 263 1.53 -9.28 -3.08
CA GLY A 263 1.01 -10.26 -4.04
C GLY A 263 0.25 -11.37 -3.34
N PRO A 264 -0.48 -12.23 -4.10
CA PRO A 264 -1.13 -13.42 -3.55
C PRO A 264 -0.10 -14.42 -3.04
N ARG A 265 -0.52 -15.27 -2.10
CA ARG A 265 0.31 -16.38 -1.59
C ARG A 265 0.81 -17.25 -2.75
N GLY A 266 2.08 -17.67 -2.66
CA GLY A 266 2.69 -18.49 -3.69
C GLY A 266 3.32 -17.72 -4.85
N LEU A 267 3.29 -16.38 -4.82
CA LEU A 267 4.02 -15.58 -5.81
C LEU A 267 5.51 -15.97 -5.80
N PRO A 268 6.10 -16.36 -6.94
CA PRO A 268 7.49 -16.81 -7.02
C PRO A 268 8.47 -15.79 -6.46
N ARG A 269 9.40 -16.24 -5.62
CA ARG A 269 10.39 -15.38 -4.96
C ARG A 269 11.14 -14.47 -5.93
N ARG A 270 11.49 -14.97 -7.13
CA ARG A 270 12.15 -14.18 -8.19
C ARG A 270 11.33 -12.92 -8.58
N LEU A 271 9.99 -13.05 -8.65
CA LEU A 271 9.12 -11.93 -8.99
C LEU A 271 8.97 -10.95 -7.83
N VAL A 272 8.90 -11.45 -6.60
CA VAL A 272 8.88 -10.61 -5.39
C VAL A 272 10.12 -9.73 -5.33
N VAL A 273 11.32 -10.33 -5.49
CA VAL A 273 12.60 -9.60 -5.46
C VAL A 273 12.68 -8.59 -6.59
N ARG A 274 12.27 -8.96 -7.80
CA ARG A 274 12.26 -8.06 -8.95
C ARG A 274 11.31 -6.88 -8.75
N LEU A 275 10.06 -7.14 -8.37
CA LEU A 275 9.07 -6.09 -8.09
C LEU A 275 9.54 -5.13 -6.98
N ASN A 276 10.15 -5.67 -5.92
CA ASN A 276 10.72 -4.84 -4.86
C ASN A 276 11.87 -3.96 -5.38
N ALA A 277 12.84 -4.56 -6.08
CA ALA A 277 13.99 -3.83 -6.61
C ALA A 277 13.57 -2.73 -7.59
N ASP A 278 12.65 -3.02 -8.51
CA ASP A 278 12.14 -2.05 -9.48
C ASP A 278 11.33 -0.95 -8.78
N THR A 279 10.54 -1.29 -7.76
CA THR A 279 9.83 -0.32 -6.91
C THR A 279 10.80 0.62 -6.21
N LEU A 280 11.81 0.10 -5.53
CA LEU A 280 12.82 0.91 -4.84
C LEU A 280 13.63 1.78 -5.81
N ARG A 281 13.95 1.26 -6.99
CA ARG A 281 14.59 2.04 -8.06
C ARG A 281 13.73 3.25 -8.44
N VAL A 282 12.45 3.04 -8.71
CA VAL A 282 11.49 4.10 -9.06
C VAL A 282 11.37 5.12 -7.94
N LEU A 283 11.21 4.68 -6.69
CA LEU A 283 11.10 5.57 -5.54
C LEU A 283 12.36 6.44 -5.36
N ASN A 284 13.54 5.94 -5.75
CA ASN A 284 14.79 6.69 -5.66
C ASN A 284 15.04 7.68 -6.80
N GLU A 285 14.23 7.69 -7.86
CA GLU A 285 14.34 8.65 -8.95
C GLU A 285 13.97 10.07 -8.48
N PRO A 286 14.75 11.13 -8.82
CA PRO A 286 14.47 12.49 -8.36
C PRO A 286 13.06 12.99 -8.68
N ALA A 287 12.55 12.69 -9.88
CA ALA A 287 11.21 13.08 -10.30
C ALA A 287 10.11 12.38 -9.47
N THR A 288 10.30 11.11 -9.13
CA THR A 288 9.37 10.36 -8.28
C THR A 288 9.40 10.89 -6.85
N ARG A 289 10.58 11.13 -6.29
CA ARG A 289 10.75 11.77 -4.97
C ARG A 289 10.01 13.09 -4.89
N GLN A 290 10.16 13.94 -5.92
CA GLN A 290 9.47 15.22 -5.96
C GLN A 290 7.94 15.05 -6.01
N LYS A 291 7.42 14.12 -6.82
CA LYS A 291 5.98 13.84 -6.87
C LYS A 291 5.43 13.36 -5.51
N PHE A 292 6.14 12.48 -4.82
CA PHE A 292 5.74 12.02 -3.49
C PHE A 292 5.77 13.15 -2.46
N ALA A 293 6.84 13.96 -2.45
CA ALA A 293 6.96 15.11 -1.56
C ALA A 293 5.83 16.13 -1.77
N GLN A 294 5.42 16.40 -3.02
CA GLN A 294 4.27 17.26 -3.35
C GLN A 294 2.95 16.71 -2.80
N GLN A 295 2.84 15.39 -2.64
CA GLN A 295 1.71 14.75 -1.99
C GLN A 295 1.86 14.67 -0.46
N GLY A 296 2.94 15.19 0.10
CA GLY A 296 3.26 15.08 1.52
C GLY A 296 3.54 13.64 1.97
N ALA A 297 4.00 12.80 1.05
CA ALA A 297 4.34 11.42 1.31
C ALA A 297 5.86 11.26 1.42
N GLU A 298 6.31 10.54 2.45
CA GLU A 298 7.68 10.03 2.55
C GLU A 298 7.80 8.72 1.77
N LEU A 299 8.99 8.47 1.21
CA LEU A 299 9.23 7.29 0.40
C LEU A 299 9.36 6.04 1.26
N GLY A 300 8.80 4.95 0.77
CA GLY A 300 9.03 3.62 1.31
C GLY A 300 10.46 3.14 1.07
N TYR A 301 10.86 2.14 1.82
CA TYR A 301 12.20 1.56 1.80
C TYR A 301 12.17 0.10 2.29
N GLY A 302 13.31 -0.56 2.16
CA GLY A 302 13.53 -1.87 2.75
C GLY A 302 13.21 -3.04 1.83
N SER A 303 13.58 -4.23 2.31
CA SER A 303 13.35 -5.50 1.62
C SER A 303 11.92 -6.01 1.83
N PRO A 304 11.48 -7.01 1.05
CA PRO A 304 10.20 -7.68 1.28
C PRO A 304 10.06 -8.23 2.70
N GLU A 305 11.16 -8.77 3.27
CA GLU A 305 11.18 -9.31 4.64
C GLU A 305 10.98 -8.21 5.69
N GLN A 306 11.62 -7.05 5.49
CA GLN A 306 11.48 -5.91 6.39
C GLN A 306 10.05 -5.37 6.36
N PHE A 307 9.44 -5.30 5.17
CA PHE A 307 8.04 -4.90 5.04
C PHE A 307 7.09 -5.93 5.65
N GLY A 308 7.33 -7.23 5.43
CA GLY A 308 6.57 -8.31 6.08
C GLY A 308 6.67 -8.27 7.61
N LYS A 309 7.88 -8.01 8.14
CA LYS A 309 8.07 -7.84 9.58
C LYS A 309 7.31 -6.62 10.12
N MET A 310 7.38 -5.48 9.44
CA MET A 310 6.63 -4.28 9.81
C MET A 310 5.11 -4.56 9.88
N GLN A 311 4.57 -5.29 8.90
CA GLN A 311 3.16 -5.70 8.91
C GLN A 311 2.81 -6.60 10.11
N ALA A 312 3.68 -7.54 10.45
CA ALA A 312 3.46 -8.45 11.58
C ALA A 312 3.50 -7.70 12.94
N ASP A 313 4.48 -6.81 13.12
CA ASP A 313 4.61 -5.99 14.32
C ASP A 313 3.37 -5.10 14.47
N GLU A 314 2.96 -4.40 13.41
CA GLU A 314 1.79 -3.52 13.44
C GLU A 314 0.48 -4.29 13.61
N TYR A 315 0.35 -5.49 13.04
CA TYR A 315 -0.84 -6.33 13.27
C TYR A 315 -1.05 -6.65 14.75
N ALA A 316 0.03 -6.94 15.47
CA ALA A 316 -0.01 -7.17 16.91
C ALA A 316 -0.37 -5.89 17.70
N GLU A 317 0.24 -4.75 17.34
CA GLU A 317 -0.03 -3.44 17.95
C GLU A 317 -1.48 -2.99 17.72
N LEU A 318 -1.98 -3.13 16.49
CA LEU A 318 -3.38 -2.83 16.16
C LEU A 318 -4.36 -3.71 16.93
N GLY A 319 -4.04 -4.99 17.15
CA GLY A 319 -4.87 -5.88 17.96
C GLY A 319 -5.01 -5.41 19.41
N ALA A 320 -3.93 -4.87 19.99
CA ALA A 320 -3.95 -4.27 21.32
C ALA A 320 -4.75 -2.96 21.33
N LEU A 321 -4.49 -2.07 20.37
CA LEU A 321 -5.17 -0.78 20.24
C LEU A 321 -6.69 -0.95 20.05
N ILE A 322 -7.13 -1.83 19.15
CA ILE A 322 -8.55 -2.10 18.88
C ILE A 322 -9.29 -2.52 20.16
N LYS A 323 -8.65 -3.33 21.01
CA LYS A 323 -9.21 -3.74 22.31
C LYS A 323 -9.25 -2.57 23.28
N GLU A 324 -8.17 -1.77 23.37
CA GLU A 324 -8.07 -0.61 24.26
C GLU A 324 -9.15 0.43 23.96
N ILE A 325 -9.36 0.76 22.68
CA ILE A 325 -10.35 1.77 22.25
C ILE A 325 -11.78 1.20 22.14
N GLY A 326 -11.99 -0.09 22.47
CA GLY A 326 -13.29 -0.72 22.49
C GLY A 326 -13.96 -0.88 21.12
N MET A 327 -13.18 -0.90 20.02
CA MET A 327 -13.74 -1.16 18.70
C MET A 327 -14.22 -2.61 18.61
N LYS A 328 -15.51 -2.79 18.29
CA LYS A 328 -16.11 -4.12 18.18
C LYS A 328 -15.89 -4.70 16.80
N ALA A 329 -15.63 -6.02 16.75
CA ALA A 329 -15.72 -6.80 15.52
C ALA A 329 -17.16 -6.73 14.96
N GLN A 330 -17.27 -6.70 13.64
CA GLN A 330 -18.55 -6.68 12.91
C GLN A 330 -18.70 -7.94 12.06
#